data_606edd7e378a4c240c442bc4f237bb1a
#
_entry.id   606edd7e378a4c240c442bc4f237bb1a
#
_cell.length_a   1.000
_cell.length_b   1.000
_cell.length_c   1.000
_cell.angle_alpha   90.00
_cell.angle_beta   90.00
_cell.angle_gamma   90.00
#
_symmetry.space_group_name_H-M   'P 1'
#
loop_
_entity.id
_entity.type
_entity.pdbx_description
1 polymer ?
#
loop_
_entity_poly.entity_id
_entity_poly.type
_entity_poly.pdbx_seq_one_letter_code
_entity_poly.pdbx_strand_id
1 'polypeptide(L)'
;MKEVTIEGNPEDITQESLSLYANLGINRVSIGVQSFNDASLSAIGRRHSSQAAYKALDALASSGMNYNADLIYGQPGQSMEMWERDLEQMLHFSPPHLSAYLLSYEPGTRLYAMLANGRISEAPEELAIGMYRLLCELTVKNGYGHYEISNFAKEGKQAVHNSLYWNYTPYLGLGASAHSFDGKIRRMNPCNTKEYLNTISAGATACSQEDETDGNRYNDYIITSLRTSAGYSTQFALERFGFGLTTQFNRNCI
;
A
#
# COMPACT_ATOMS: atom_id res chain seq x y z
N MET A 1 -4.34 -21.62 4.76
CA MET A 1 -4.45 -20.15 4.84
C MET A 1 -4.70 -19.64 3.43
N LYS A 2 -5.58 -18.66 3.22
CA LYS A 2 -5.90 -18.18 1.85
C LYS A 2 -4.73 -17.41 1.23
N GLU A 3 -4.10 -16.53 2.01
CA GLU A 3 -2.97 -15.71 1.59
C GLU A 3 -1.92 -15.64 2.70
N VAL A 4 -0.68 -15.85 2.34
CA VAL A 4 0.52 -15.62 3.16
C VAL A 4 1.46 -14.80 2.30
N THR A 5 1.52 -13.50 2.58
CA THR A 5 2.31 -12.55 1.81
C THR A 5 3.64 -12.25 2.51
N ILE A 6 4.72 -12.18 1.73
CA ILE A 6 6.00 -11.60 2.15
C ILE A 6 6.26 -10.34 1.31
N GLU A 7 6.76 -9.30 1.97
CA GLU A 7 7.23 -8.08 1.30
C GLU A 7 8.75 -8.13 1.14
N GLY A 8 9.25 -7.70 0.00
CA GLY A 8 10.67 -7.70 -0.31
C GLY A 8 11.08 -6.58 -1.24
N ASN A 9 12.39 -6.35 -1.32
CA ASN A 9 12.97 -5.46 -2.31
C ASN A 9 13.47 -6.28 -3.51
N PRO A 10 13.65 -5.65 -4.68
CA PRO A 10 14.14 -6.34 -5.86
C PRO A 10 15.43 -7.14 -5.66
N GLU A 11 16.36 -6.61 -4.85
CA GLU A 11 17.62 -7.29 -4.53
C GLU A 11 17.46 -8.58 -3.73
N ASP A 12 16.33 -8.77 -3.05
CA ASP A 12 16.05 -9.95 -2.21
C ASP A 12 15.37 -11.08 -2.99
N ILE A 13 14.92 -10.81 -4.22
CA ILE A 13 14.14 -11.75 -5.03
C ILE A 13 15.07 -12.51 -5.98
N THR A 14 15.26 -13.79 -5.68
CA THR A 14 16.01 -14.75 -6.49
C THR A 14 15.22 -16.05 -6.63
N GLN A 15 15.57 -16.92 -7.56
CA GLN A 15 14.96 -18.26 -7.68
C GLN A 15 15.10 -19.06 -6.37
N GLU A 16 16.20 -18.85 -5.67
CA GLU A 16 16.51 -19.51 -4.40
C GLU A 16 15.58 -19.01 -3.29
N SER A 17 15.43 -17.67 -3.14
CA SER A 17 14.51 -17.09 -2.17
C SER A 17 13.05 -17.45 -2.47
N LEU A 18 12.64 -17.45 -3.74
CA LEU A 18 11.28 -17.84 -4.13
C LEU A 18 10.99 -19.31 -3.81
N SER A 19 11.96 -20.20 -4.05
CA SER A 19 11.84 -21.61 -3.69
C SER A 19 11.72 -21.80 -2.17
N LEU A 20 12.51 -21.04 -1.40
CA LEU A 20 12.42 -21.04 0.06
C LEU A 20 11.06 -20.55 0.54
N TYR A 21 10.56 -19.45 -0.02
CA TYR A 21 9.24 -18.90 0.31
C TYR A 21 8.12 -19.92 0.06
N ALA A 22 8.14 -20.57 -1.09
CA ALA A 22 7.16 -21.61 -1.41
C ALA A 22 7.21 -22.78 -0.40
N ASN A 23 8.41 -23.24 -0.03
CA ASN A 23 8.60 -24.30 0.97
C ASN A 23 8.10 -23.91 2.36
N LEU A 24 8.14 -22.63 2.71
CA LEU A 24 7.60 -22.09 3.97
C LEU A 24 6.09 -21.82 3.91
N GLY A 25 5.42 -22.12 2.79
CA GLY A 25 3.99 -21.90 2.62
C GLY A 25 3.59 -20.46 2.31
N ILE A 26 4.56 -19.60 1.98
CA ILE A 26 4.31 -18.25 1.46
C ILE A 26 3.78 -18.43 0.03
N ASN A 27 2.64 -17.82 -0.27
CA ASN A 27 1.97 -17.98 -1.57
C ASN A 27 1.76 -16.66 -2.33
N ARG A 28 2.25 -15.54 -1.76
CA ARG A 28 2.25 -14.23 -2.41
C ARG A 28 3.50 -13.43 -2.05
N VAL A 29 4.06 -12.74 -3.02
CA VAL A 29 5.18 -11.80 -2.83
C VAL A 29 4.71 -10.39 -3.18
N SER A 30 5.04 -9.39 -2.36
CA SER A 30 4.90 -7.97 -2.70
C SER A 30 6.28 -7.37 -2.89
N ILE A 31 6.55 -6.82 -4.08
CA ILE A 31 7.88 -6.32 -4.43
C ILE A 31 7.86 -4.80 -4.67
N GLY A 32 8.71 -4.09 -3.95
CA GLY A 32 8.85 -2.64 -4.06
C GLY A 32 9.76 -2.21 -5.21
N VAL A 33 9.28 -2.24 -6.45
CA VAL A 33 10.00 -1.78 -7.66
C VAL A 33 10.20 -0.27 -7.64
N GLN A 34 9.17 0.47 -7.36
CA GLN A 34 9.06 1.93 -7.22
C GLN A 34 9.27 2.72 -8.52
N SER A 35 10.24 2.40 -9.36
CA SER A 35 10.52 2.98 -10.67
C SER A 35 11.50 2.10 -11.45
N PHE A 36 11.53 2.24 -12.77
CA PHE A 36 12.57 1.67 -13.64
C PHE A 36 13.64 2.69 -14.04
N ASN A 37 13.65 3.85 -13.38
CA ASN A 37 14.65 4.90 -13.60
C ASN A 37 15.61 5.00 -12.41
N ASP A 38 16.90 4.75 -12.64
CA ASP A 38 17.91 4.73 -11.57
C ASP A 38 18.09 6.09 -10.87
N ALA A 39 17.90 7.20 -11.59
CA ALA A 39 17.95 8.54 -10.98
C ALA A 39 16.77 8.76 -10.03
N SER A 40 15.57 8.33 -10.43
CA SER A 40 14.36 8.35 -9.61
C SER A 40 14.51 7.48 -8.36
N LEU A 41 15.00 6.24 -8.50
CA LEU A 41 15.28 5.33 -7.38
C LEU A 41 16.27 5.95 -6.39
N SER A 42 17.35 6.55 -6.88
CA SER A 42 18.35 7.24 -6.05
C SER A 42 17.77 8.44 -5.33
N ALA A 43 16.90 9.23 -5.98
CA ALA A 43 16.27 10.41 -5.40
C ALA A 43 15.41 10.06 -4.17
N ILE A 44 14.70 8.93 -4.21
CA ILE A 44 13.89 8.43 -3.08
C ILE A 44 14.67 7.51 -2.14
N GLY A 45 15.99 7.36 -2.32
CA GLY A 45 16.86 6.62 -1.41
C GLY A 45 16.80 5.10 -1.53
N ARG A 46 16.35 4.56 -2.66
CA ARG A 46 16.39 3.12 -2.92
C ARG A 46 17.81 2.65 -3.22
N ARG A 47 18.14 1.43 -2.79
CA ARG A 47 19.47 0.82 -2.99
C ARG A 47 19.57 -0.04 -4.23
N HIS A 48 18.44 -0.61 -4.66
CA HIS A 48 18.39 -1.42 -5.87
C HIS A 48 18.43 -0.54 -7.13
N SER A 49 18.88 -1.13 -8.23
CA SER A 49 18.85 -0.53 -9.56
C SER A 49 17.63 -1.01 -10.36
N SER A 50 17.33 -0.31 -11.45
CA SER A 50 16.34 -0.74 -12.44
C SER A 50 16.63 -2.16 -12.96
N GLN A 51 17.90 -2.51 -13.16
CA GLN A 51 18.29 -3.86 -13.59
C GLN A 51 17.95 -4.93 -12.53
N ALA A 52 18.07 -4.62 -11.24
CA ALA A 52 17.64 -5.53 -10.18
C ALA A 52 16.13 -5.74 -10.22
N ALA A 53 15.37 -4.66 -10.47
CA ALA A 53 13.91 -4.72 -10.61
C ALA A 53 13.48 -5.61 -11.79
N TYR A 54 14.12 -5.45 -12.97
CA TYR A 54 13.87 -6.32 -14.13
C TYR A 54 14.12 -7.80 -13.79
N LYS A 55 15.27 -8.13 -13.21
CA LYS A 55 15.63 -9.52 -12.84
C LYS A 55 14.64 -10.13 -11.84
N ALA A 56 14.22 -9.34 -10.85
CA ALA A 56 13.27 -9.78 -9.85
C ALA A 56 11.88 -10.07 -10.45
N LEU A 57 11.40 -9.20 -11.34
CA LEU A 57 10.13 -9.38 -12.04
C LEU A 57 10.17 -10.60 -12.99
N ASP A 58 11.27 -10.81 -13.71
CA ASP A 58 11.47 -12.02 -14.52
C ASP A 58 11.44 -13.31 -13.69
N ALA A 59 12.10 -13.28 -12.52
CA ALA A 59 12.09 -14.41 -11.60
C ALA A 59 10.68 -14.69 -11.05
N LEU A 60 9.94 -13.65 -10.66
CA LEU A 60 8.56 -13.77 -10.19
C LEU A 60 7.62 -14.27 -11.27
N ALA A 61 7.69 -13.71 -12.48
CA ALA A 61 6.86 -14.13 -13.61
C ALA A 61 7.09 -15.60 -13.97
N SER A 62 8.35 -16.07 -13.86
CA SER A 62 8.73 -17.46 -14.17
C SER A 62 8.42 -18.44 -13.02
N SER A 63 8.23 -17.96 -11.78
CA SER A 63 8.05 -18.81 -10.59
C SER A 63 6.66 -19.43 -10.46
N GLY A 64 5.64 -18.84 -11.11
CA GLY A 64 4.25 -19.19 -10.93
C GLY A 64 3.63 -18.71 -9.61
N MET A 65 4.39 -18.03 -8.74
CA MET A 65 3.87 -17.43 -7.51
C MET A 65 2.95 -16.25 -7.83
N ASN A 66 1.94 -16.03 -7.00
CA ASN A 66 1.17 -14.80 -7.04
C ASN A 66 2.04 -13.64 -6.51
N TYR A 67 2.02 -12.50 -7.20
CA TYR A 67 2.82 -11.36 -6.74
C TYR A 67 2.16 -10.01 -7.04
N ASN A 68 2.59 -9.03 -6.29
CA ASN A 68 2.30 -7.64 -6.46
C ASN A 68 3.59 -6.88 -6.78
N ALA A 69 3.52 -5.89 -7.64
CA ALA A 69 4.61 -4.98 -7.89
C ALA A 69 4.18 -3.54 -7.59
N ASP A 70 5.01 -2.82 -6.82
CA ASP A 70 4.69 -1.46 -6.38
C ASP A 70 5.45 -0.43 -7.23
N LEU A 71 4.78 0.64 -7.63
CA LEU A 71 5.34 1.84 -8.22
C LEU A 71 5.05 3.06 -7.36
N ILE A 72 5.91 4.07 -7.45
CA ILE A 72 5.69 5.39 -6.83
C ILE A 72 5.73 6.45 -7.93
N TYR A 73 4.70 7.28 -8.00
CA TYR A 73 4.64 8.43 -8.90
C TYR A 73 4.71 9.75 -8.12
N GLY A 74 4.93 10.86 -8.84
CA GLY A 74 5.11 12.17 -8.21
C GLY A 74 6.47 12.31 -7.50
N GLN A 75 7.47 11.56 -7.94
CA GLN A 75 8.82 11.62 -7.38
C GLN A 75 9.50 12.95 -7.74
N PRO A 76 10.48 13.42 -6.94
CA PRO A 76 11.21 14.65 -7.22
C PRO A 76 11.79 14.65 -8.64
N GLY A 77 11.39 15.62 -9.46
CA GLY A 77 11.86 15.77 -10.85
C GLY A 77 11.29 14.76 -11.85
N GLN A 78 10.33 13.91 -11.46
CA GLN A 78 9.69 12.98 -12.37
C GLN A 78 8.78 13.73 -13.35
N SER A 79 8.97 13.51 -14.65
CA SER A 79 8.07 14.04 -15.69
C SER A 79 6.97 13.04 -16.03
N MET A 80 5.97 13.49 -16.82
CA MET A 80 4.89 12.62 -17.33
C MET A 80 5.47 11.48 -18.20
N GLU A 81 6.45 11.79 -19.04
CA GLU A 81 7.09 10.81 -19.94
C GLU A 81 7.90 9.75 -19.15
N MET A 82 8.51 10.16 -18.03
CA MET A 82 9.20 9.20 -17.15
C MET A 82 8.21 8.25 -16.50
N TRP A 83 7.08 8.79 -16.02
CA TRP A 83 6.00 7.99 -15.45
C TRP A 83 5.37 7.04 -16.46
N GLU A 84 5.07 7.52 -17.66
CA GLU A 84 4.53 6.70 -18.75
C GLU A 84 5.45 5.50 -19.06
N ARG A 85 6.77 5.74 -19.14
CA ARG A 85 7.75 4.66 -19.34
C ARG A 85 7.76 3.65 -18.19
N ASP A 86 7.68 4.11 -16.94
CA ASP A 86 7.60 3.23 -15.77
C ASP A 86 6.34 2.34 -15.86
N LEU A 87 5.20 2.91 -16.25
CA LEU A 87 3.96 2.16 -16.45
C LEU A 87 4.06 1.16 -17.61
N GLU A 88 4.60 1.57 -18.76
CA GLU A 88 4.78 0.69 -19.91
C GLU A 88 5.66 -0.52 -19.56
N GLN A 89 6.78 -0.29 -18.87
CA GLN A 89 7.67 -1.36 -18.41
C GLN A 89 6.94 -2.29 -17.43
N MET A 90 6.22 -1.76 -16.46
CA MET A 90 5.48 -2.56 -15.50
C MET A 90 4.38 -3.39 -16.18
N LEU A 91 3.62 -2.79 -17.09
CA LEU A 91 2.55 -3.46 -17.81
C LEU A 91 3.07 -4.52 -18.81
N HIS A 92 4.31 -4.36 -19.32
CA HIS A 92 4.99 -5.39 -20.11
C HIS A 92 5.19 -6.69 -19.30
N PHE A 93 5.59 -6.60 -18.03
CA PHE A 93 5.66 -7.75 -17.12
C PHE A 93 4.29 -8.30 -16.75
N SER A 94 3.26 -7.49 -16.88
CA SER A 94 1.87 -7.90 -16.65
C SER A 94 1.65 -8.59 -15.28
N PRO A 95 2.10 -7.99 -14.16
CA PRO A 95 1.95 -8.58 -12.84
C PRO A 95 0.49 -8.91 -12.52
N PRO A 96 0.19 -9.93 -11.70
CA PRO A 96 -1.18 -10.22 -11.29
C PRO A 96 -1.84 -9.06 -10.53
N HIS A 97 -1.04 -8.28 -9.82
CA HIS A 97 -1.45 -7.16 -9.00
C HIS A 97 -0.43 -6.02 -9.11
N LEU A 98 -0.90 -4.79 -9.19
CA LEU A 98 -0.10 -3.57 -9.26
C LEU A 98 -0.57 -2.60 -8.18
N SER A 99 0.37 -2.09 -7.39
CA SER A 99 0.13 -0.92 -6.53
C SER A 99 0.87 0.29 -7.08
N ALA A 100 0.24 1.45 -7.07
CA ALA A 100 0.88 2.70 -7.44
C ALA A 100 0.50 3.80 -6.46
N TYR A 101 1.51 4.38 -5.81
CA TYR A 101 1.34 5.35 -4.74
C TYR A 101 1.88 6.71 -5.16
N LEU A 102 1.12 7.78 -4.85
CA LEU A 102 1.69 9.12 -4.88
C LEU A 102 2.72 9.24 -3.76
N LEU A 103 3.90 9.76 -4.08
CA LEU A 103 4.94 9.97 -3.07
C LEU A 103 4.44 10.91 -1.97
N SER A 104 4.52 10.47 -0.71
CA SER A 104 4.28 11.29 0.46
C SER A 104 5.58 11.66 1.17
N TYR A 105 5.59 12.82 1.83
CA TYR A 105 6.76 13.35 2.53
C TYR A 105 6.49 13.35 4.04
N GLU A 106 6.83 12.24 4.70
CA GLU A 106 6.54 12.05 6.12
C GLU A 106 7.56 12.75 7.02
N PRO A 107 7.13 13.52 8.02
CA PRO A 107 8.00 14.15 9.00
C PRO A 107 8.98 13.15 9.64
N GLY A 108 10.22 13.58 9.84
CA GLY A 108 11.29 12.73 10.40
C GLY A 108 12.03 11.87 9.36
N THR A 109 11.60 11.84 8.10
CA THR A 109 12.33 11.16 7.01
C THR A 109 13.36 12.06 6.37
N ARG A 110 14.38 11.44 5.74
CA ARG A 110 15.39 12.15 4.94
C ARG A 110 14.74 12.96 3.81
N LEU A 111 13.73 12.37 3.16
CA LEU A 111 13.06 12.99 2.02
C LEU A 111 12.30 14.24 2.46
N TYR A 112 11.60 14.18 3.60
CA TYR A 112 10.96 15.35 4.21
C TYR A 112 11.97 16.46 4.56
N ALA A 113 13.12 16.09 5.12
CA ALA A 113 14.18 17.07 5.43
C ALA A 113 14.74 17.74 4.16
N MET A 114 14.84 17.02 3.04
CA MET A 114 15.27 17.59 1.75
C MET A 114 14.21 18.54 1.19
N LEU A 115 12.94 18.21 1.30
CA LEU A 115 11.83 19.09 0.93
C LEU A 115 11.81 20.36 1.77
N ALA A 116 11.86 20.24 3.10
CA ALA A 116 11.84 21.36 4.03
C ALA A 116 13.03 22.33 3.84
N ASN A 117 14.17 21.82 3.37
CA ASN A 117 15.36 22.62 3.06
C ASN A 117 15.41 23.12 1.59
N GLY A 118 14.35 22.93 0.82
CA GLY A 118 14.27 23.38 -0.57
C GLY A 118 15.23 22.67 -1.55
N ARG A 119 15.76 21.51 -1.18
CA ARG A 119 16.65 20.70 -2.05
C ARG A 119 15.88 19.92 -3.11
N ILE A 120 14.64 19.63 -2.85
CA ILE A 120 13.67 19.02 -3.76
C ILE A 120 12.34 19.75 -3.63
N SER A 121 11.45 19.56 -4.60
CA SER A 121 10.08 20.04 -4.57
C SER A 121 9.11 18.88 -4.75
N GLU A 122 7.92 19.03 -4.23
CA GLU A 122 6.80 18.13 -4.54
C GLU A 122 6.42 18.26 -6.02
N ALA A 123 5.85 17.20 -6.56
CA ALA A 123 5.25 17.27 -7.89
C ALA A 123 4.09 18.28 -7.87
N PRO A 124 3.96 19.15 -8.89
CA PRO A 124 2.78 20.01 -9.03
C PRO A 124 1.49 19.16 -9.00
N GLU A 125 0.45 19.67 -8.35
CA GLU A 125 -0.82 18.96 -8.21
C GLU A 125 -1.40 18.51 -9.57
N GLU A 126 -1.38 19.40 -10.56
CA GLU A 126 -1.86 19.09 -11.91
C GLU A 126 -1.08 17.94 -12.56
N LEU A 127 0.24 17.87 -12.32
CA LEU A 127 1.08 16.78 -12.80
C LEU A 127 0.72 15.47 -12.09
N ALA A 128 0.57 15.49 -10.76
CA ALA A 128 0.20 14.31 -9.99
C ALA A 128 -1.18 13.76 -10.40
N ILE A 129 -2.16 14.65 -10.62
CA ILE A 129 -3.49 14.28 -11.16
C ILE A 129 -3.36 13.69 -12.56
N GLY A 130 -2.54 14.28 -13.43
CA GLY A 130 -2.28 13.77 -14.78
C GLY A 130 -1.66 12.37 -14.74
N MET A 131 -0.66 12.14 -13.87
CA MET A 131 -0.03 10.84 -13.67
C MET A 131 -1.04 9.78 -13.20
N TYR A 132 -1.90 10.15 -12.25
CA TYR A 132 -2.94 9.24 -11.77
C TYR A 132 -3.97 8.89 -12.86
N ARG A 133 -4.40 9.85 -13.67
CA ARG A 133 -5.30 9.60 -14.79
C ARG A 133 -4.70 8.64 -15.81
N LEU A 134 -3.42 8.84 -16.15
CA LEU A 134 -2.69 7.94 -17.06
C LEU A 134 -2.59 6.53 -16.48
N LEU A 135 -2.29 6.40 -15.18
CA LEU A 135 -2.28 5.11 -14.47
C LEU A 135 -3.62 4.39 -14.63
N CYS A 136 -4.74 5.06 -14.31
CA CYS A 136 -6.07 4.48 -14.41
C CYS A 136 -6.41 4.06 -15.85
N GLU A 137 -6.09 4.88 -16.85
CA GLU A 137 -6.34 4.59 -18.25
C GLU A 137 -5.56 3.36 -18.72
N LEU A 138 -4.24 3.33 -18.48
CA LEU A 138 -3.38 2.25 -18.94
C LEU A 138 -3.67 0.92 -18.23
N THR A 139 -3.96 0.95 -16.93
CA THR A 139 -4.29 -0.28 -16.18
C THR A 139 -5.60 -0.89 -16.66
N VAL A 140 -6.66 -0.09 -16.84
CA VAL A 140 -7.94 -0.56 -17.40
C VAL A 140 -7.77 -1.13 -18.80
N LYS A 141 -7.03 -0.44 -19.68
CA LYS A 141 -6.72 -0.90 -21.05
C LYS A 141 -5.99 -2.26 -21.06
N ASN A 142 -5.21 -2.55 -20.02
CA ASN A 142 -4.47 -3.80 -19.87
C ASN A 142 -5.19 -4.85 -19.01
N GLY A 143 -6.50 -4.69 -18.77
CA GLY A 143 -7.35 -5.69 -18.11
C GLY A 143 -7.24 -5.74 -16.59
N TYR A 144 -6.78 -4.67 -15.95
CA TYR A 144 -6.80 -4.57 -14.49
C TYR A 144 -8.10 -3.95 -13.99
N GLY A 145 -8.68 -4.53 -12.96
CA GLY A 145 -9.74 -3.92 -12.18
C GLY A 145 -9.16 -2.96 -11.14
N HIS A 146 -9.61 -1.72 -11.14
CA HIS A 146 -9.27 -0.70 -10.13
C HIS A 146 -10.19 -0.90 -8.92
N TYR A 147 -9.73 -1.60 -7.89
CA TYR A 147 -10.59 -1.99 -6.77
C TYR A 147 -10.46 -1.10 -5.53
N GLU A 148 -9.37 -0.33 -5.42
CA GLU A 148 -9.21 0.78 -4.47
C GLU A 148 -8.20 1.79 -5.02
N ILE A 149 -8.10 2.98 -4.42
CA ILE A 149 -7.40 4.15 -4.99
C ILE A 149 -5.99 3.83 -5.54
N SER A 150 -5.21 3.03 -4.84
CA SER A 150 -3.80 2.77 -5.17
C SER A 150 -3.56 1.37 -5.75
N ASN A 151 -4.56 0.50 -5.76
CA ASN A 151 -4.37 -0.91 -6.09
C ASN A 151 -5.23 -1.38 -7.26
N PHE A 152 -4.57 -2.06 -8.17
CA PHE A 152 -5.12 -2.57 -9.42
C PHE A 152 -4.80 -4.06 -9.53
N ALA A 153 -5.77 -4.89 -9.88
CA ALA A 153 -5.57 -6.32 -9.95
C ALA A 153 -6.27 -6.94 -11.15
N LYS A 154 -5.68 -8.00 -11.70
CA LYS A 154 -6.39 -8.89 -12.61
C LYS A 154 -7.50 -9.62 -11.86
N GLU A 155 -8.47 -10.15 -12.57
CA GLU A 155 -9.60 -10.88 -11.98
C GLU A 155 -9.13 -11.97 -11.01
N GLY A 156 -9.67 -11.98 -9.79
CA GLY A 156 -9.33 -12.92 -8.73
C GLY A 156 -7.91 -12.75 -8.13
N LYS A 157 -7.20 -11.64 -8.41
CA LYS A 157 -5.84 -11.37 -7.93
C LYS A 157 -5.76 -10.20 -6.93
N GLN A 158 -6.88 -9.71 -6.45
CA GLN A 158 -6.92 -8.71 -5.39
C GLN A 158 -6.23 -9.21 -4.12
N ALA A 159 -5.49 -8.34 -3.45
CA ALA A 159 -4.83 -8.67 -2.19
C ALA A 159 -5.88 -8.92 -1.10
N VAL A 160 -5.91 -10.14 -0.53
CA VAL A 160 -6.87 -10.51 0.51
C VAL A 160 -6.60 -9.68 1.76
N HIS A 161 -5.34 -9.60 2.18
CA HIS A 161 -4.94 -8.87 3.38
C HIS A 161 -5.35 -7.39 3.32
N ASN A 162 -5.02 -6.67 2.22
CA ASN A 162 -5.37 -5.26 2.06
C ASN A 162 -6.89 -5.05 2.04
N SER A 163 -7.63 -5.97 1.42
CA SER A 163 -9.10 -5.89 1.37
C SER A 163 -9.75 -5.99 2.75
N LEU A 164 -9.12 -6.68 3.71
CA LEU A 164 -9.64 -6.80 5.09
C LEU A 164 -9.61 -5.46 5.83
N TYR A 165 -8.63 -4.60 5.57
CA TYR A 165 -8.58 -3.25 6.16
C TYR A 165 -9.76 -2.40 5.68
N TRP A 166 -10.08 -2.46 4.40
CA TRP A 166 -11.17 -1.69 3.80
C TRP A 166 -12.55 -2.18 4.23
N ASN A 167 -12.68 -3.46 4.60
CA ASN A 167 -13.91 -4.09 5.07
C ASN A 167 -14.11 -3.98 6.59
N TYR A 168 -13.31 -3.18 7.27
CA TYR A 168 -13.39 -2.99 8.72
C TYR A 168 -13.26 -4.29 9.53
N THR A 169 -12.47 -5.24 9.02
CA THR A 169 -12.25 -6.56 9.62
C THR A 169 -11.21 -6.47 10.73
N PRO A 170 -11.43 -7.11 11.91
CA PRO A 170 -10.42 -7.18 12.96
C PRO A 170 -9.12 -7.83 12.48
N TYR A 171 -7.98 -7.32 12.96
CA TYR A 171 -6.66 -7.85 12.67
C TYR A 171 -5.70 -7.69 13.86
N LEU A 172 -4.70 -8.55 13.92
CA LEU A 172 -3.64 -8.55 14.93
C LEU A 172 -2.31 -8.17 14.30
N GLY A 173 -1.67 -7.13 14.81
CA GLY A 173 -0.33 -6.71 14.45
C GLY A 173 0.71 -7.21 15.44
N LEU A 174 1.76 -7.85 14.95
CA LEU A 174 2.90 -8.32 15.69
C LEU A 174 4.18 -7.60 15.23
N GLY A 175 5.01 -7.20 16.17
CA GLY A 175 6.25 -6.47 15.88
C GLY A 175 6.17 -4.98 16.21
N ALA A 176 7.33 -4.30 16.16
CA ALA A 176 7.43 -2.85 16.36
C ALA A 176 6.64 -2.13 15.25
N SER A 177 6.00 -1.01 15.57
CA SER A 177 5.11 -0.21 14.70
C SER A 177 3.86 -0.94 14.21
N ALA A 178 3.64 -2.21 14.53
CA ALA A 178 2.46 -2.92 14.04
C ALA A 178 1.19 -2.43 14.73
N HIS A 179 0.12 -2.32 13.94
CA HIS A 179 -1.20 -1.93 14.42
C HIS A 179 -2.08 -3.17 14.58
N SER A 180 -2.99 -3.12 15.54
CA SER A 180 -4.06 -4.10 15.73
C SER A 180 -5.40 -3.39 15.79
N PHE A 181 -6.45 -4.09 15.36
CA PHE A 181 -7.83 -3.60 15.45
C PHE A 181 -8.74 -4.76 15.84
N ASP A 182 -9.51 -4.59 16.90
CA ASP A 182 -10.43 -5.64 17.40
C ASP A 182 -11.90 -5.44 16.93
N GLY A 183 -12.11 -4.51 16.03
CA GLY A 183 -13.43 -4.09 15.56
C GLY A 183 -13.98 -2.88 16.31
N LYS A 184 -13.30 -2.40 17.36
CA LYS A 184 -13.70 -1.21 18.14
C LYS A 184 -12.53 -0.31 18.49
N ILE A 185 -11.39 -0.89 18.88
CA ILE A 185 -10.23 -0.18 19.40
C ILE A 185 -9.05 -0.48 18.49
N ARG A 186 -8.37 0.57 18.05
CA ARG A 186 -7.09 0.45 17.37
C ARG A 186 -5.96 0.54 18.39
N ARG A 187 -4.98 -0.34 18.26
CA ARG A 187 -3.79 -0.37 19.09
C ARG A 187 -2.56 -0.29 18.21
N MET A 188 -1.54 0.41 18.68
CA MET A 188 -0.28 0.61 17.98
C MET A 188 0.89 0.20 18.88
N ASN A 189 1.74 -0.70 18.40
CA ASN A 189 2.97 -1.05 19.08
C ASN A 189 4.02 0.07 18.96
N PRO A 190 4.95 0.23 19.93
CA PRO A 190 6.00 1.24 19.85
C PRO A 190 6.81 1.13 18.55
N CYS A 191 7.14 2.28 17.95
CA CYS A 191 7.99 2.32 16.75
C CYS A 191 9.43 1.92 17.06
N ASN A 192 9.91 2.11 18.29
CA ASN A 192 11.25 1.75 18.72
C ASN A 192 11.35 0.26 18.98
N THR A 193 12.12 -0.46 18.14
CA THR A 193 12.29 -1.92 18.23
C THR A 193 12.83 -2.35 19.59
N LYS A 194 13.77 -1.60 20.21
CA LYS A 194 14.35 -1.94 21.52
C LYS A 194 13.31 -1.81 22.64
N GLU A 195 12.49 -0.75 22.58
CA GLU A 195 11.39 -0.56 23.52
C GLU A 195 10.37 -1.70 23.40
N TYR A 196 9.95 -2.02 22.17
CA TYR A 196 9.05 -3.13 21.89
C TYR A 196 9.59 -4.45 22.49
N LEU A 197 10.84 -4.81 22.18
CA LEU A 197 11.47 -6.04 22.68
C LEU A 197 11.55 -6.08 24.19
N ASN A 198 11.96 -4.98 24.85
CA ASN A 198 12.06 -4.90 26.31
C ASN A 198 10.70 -5.13 26.97
N THR A 199 9.65 -4.51 26.42
CA THR A 199 8.30 -4.61 26.97
C THR A 199 7.72 -6.01 26.83
N ILE A 200 7.86 -6.62 25.64
CA ILE A 200 7.40 -8.00 25.40
C ILE A 200 8.18 -8.99 26.28
N SER A 201 9.51 -8.81 26.42
CA SER A 201 10.34 -9.66 27.27
C SER A 201 9.97 -9.58 28.76
N ALA A 202 9.43 -8.44 29.19
CA ALA A 202 8.90 -8.25 30.54
C ALA A 202 7.48 -8.81 30.74
N GLY A 203 6.88 -9.43 29.72
CA GLY A 203 5.53 -9.98 29.77
C GLY A 203 4.43 -8.91 29.74
N ALA A 204 4.78 -7.68 29.36
CA ALA A 204 3.83 -6.56 29.28
C ALA A 204 3.38 -6.31 27.83
N THR A 205 2.17 -5.76 27.67
CA THR A 205 1.68 -5.24 26.40
C THR A 205 2.11 -3.78 26.24
N ALA A 206 2.86 -3.48 25.19
CA ALA A 206 3.44 -2.16 24.95
C ALA A 206 2.61 -1.28 24.02
N CYS A 207 1.35 -1.59 23.79
CA CYS A 207 0.56 -0.84 22.82
C CYS A 207 -0.08 0.42 23.41
N SER A 208 0.00 1.53 22.69
CA SER A 208 -0.91 2.68 22.89
C SER A 208 -2.27 2.34 22.29
N GLN A 209 -3.33 2.88 22.88
CA GLN A 209 -4.70 2.77 22.37
C GLN A 209 -5.15 4.13 21.84
N GLU A 210 -5.84 4.13 20.72
CA GLU A 210 -6.57 5.29 20.26
C GLU A 210 -7.95 5.27 20.91
N ASP A 211 -8.31 6.36 21.60
CA ASP A 211 -9.67 6.57 22.12
C ASP A 211 -10.60 6.91 20.95
N GLU A 212 -11.16 5.89 20.35
CA GLU A 212 -12.09 6.04 19.24
C GLU A 212 -13.52 6.23 19.75
N THR A 213 -14.05 7.44 19.60
CA THR A 213 -15.48 7.70 19.74
C THR A 213 -16.25 7.00 18.59
N ASP A 214 -17.55 6.80 18.76
CA ASP A 214 -18.41 6.29 17.68
C ASP A 214 -18.36 7.18 16.44
N GLY A 215 -18.22 8.50 16.62
CA GLY A 215 -18.03 9.45 15.52
C GLY A 215 -16.72 9.25 14.76
N ASN A 216 -15.60 9.01 15.46
CA ASN A 216 -14.31 8.75 14.83
C ASN A 216 -14.34 7.44 14.03
N ARG A 217 -14.89 6.37 14.61
CA ARG A 217 -15.06 5.09 13.91
C ARG A 217 -15.94 5.20 12.67
N TYR A 218 -17.00 6.01 12.76
CA TYR A 218 -17.86 6.28 11.62
C TYR A 218 -17.13 7.04 10.51
N ASN A 219 -16.34 8.06 10.86
CA ASN A 219 -15.50 8.79 9.90
C ASN A 219 -14.47 7.87 9.24
N ASP A 220 -13.82 7.01 10.00
CA ASP A 220 -12.89 5.99 9.47
C ASP A 220 -13.60 5.07 8.47
N TYR A 221 -14.81 4.62 8.79
CA TYR A 221 -15.59 3.80 7.85
C TYR A 221 -15.92 4.57 6.57
N ILE A 222 -16.29 5.84 6.64
CA ILE A 222 -16.52 6.67 5.45
C ILE A 222 -15.24 6.75 4.60
N ILE A 223 -14.12 7.12 5.22
CA ILE A 223 -12.84 7.28 4.53
C ILE A 223 -12.41 5.97 3.85
N THR A 224 -12.48 4.85 4.57
CA THR A 224 -12.05 3.55 4.05
C THR A 224 -12.98 3.04 2.94
N SER A 225 -14.31 3.19 3.10
CA SER A 225 -15.26 2.74 2.09
C SER A 225 -15.20 3.56 0.79
N LEU A 226 -15.04 4.89 0.89
CA LEU A 226 -14.91 5.76 -0.27
C LEU A 226 -13.58 5.57 -1.04
N ARG A 227 -12.60 4.90 -0.44
CA ARG A 227 -11.36 4.50 -1.15
C ARG A 227 -11.56 3.32 -2.08
N THR A 228 -12.61 2.54 -1.93
CA THR A 228 -12.81 1.29 -2.66
C THR A 228 -13.90 1.41 -3.72
N SER A 229 -13.83 0.58 -4.74
CA SER A 229 -14.86 0.47 -5.78
C SER A 229 -16.20 -0.07 -5.24
N ALA A 230 -16.20 -0.71 -4.06
CA ALA A 230 -17.42 -1.16 -3.39
C ALA A 230 -18.22 0.02 -2.81
N GLY A 231 -17.53 1.13 -2.48
CA GLY A 231 -18.16 2.32 -1.96
C GLY A 231 -18.76 2.19 -0.55
N TYR A 232 -19.51 3.20 -0.16
CA TYR A 232 -20.17 3.28 1.14
C TYR A 232 -21.47 2.46 1.17
N SER A 233 -21.63 1.61 2.19
CA SER A 233 -22.85 0.86 2.43
C SER A 233 -23.69 1.50 3.55
N THR A 234 -24.83 2.07 3.18
CA THR A 234 -25.78 2.65 4.16
C THR A 234 -26.30 1.58 5.13
N GLN A 235 -26.55 0.35 4.65
CA GLN A 235 -27.01 -0.74 5.50
C GLN A 235 -25.97 -1.10 6.55
N PHE A 236 -24.71 -1.32 6.16
CA PHE A 236 -23.65 -1.59 7.11
C PHE A 236 -23.46 -0.46 8.13
N ALA A 237 -23.53 0.79 7.68
CA ALA A 237 -23.41 1.95 8.54
C ALA A 237 -24.54 2.03 9.58
N LEU A 238 -25.78 1.75 9.17
CA LEU A 238 -26.93 1.72 10.08
C LEU A 238 -26.80 0.63 11.14
N GLU A 239 -26.41 -0.59 10.73
CA GLU A 239 -26.23 -1.74 11.62
C GLU A 239 -25.08 -1.52 12.62
N ARG A 240 -24.01 -0.86 12.19
CA ARG A 240 -22.78 -0.72 12.97
C ARG A 240 -22.75 0.53 13.85
N PHE A 241 -23.24 1.68 13.36
CA PHE A 241 -23.10 3.00 13.99
C PHE A 241 -24.42 3.65 14.37
N GLY A 242 -25.55 3.08 13.94
CA GLY A 242 -26.89 3.55 14.26
C GLY A 242 -27.38 4.69 13.37
N PHE A 243 -28.67 5.04 13.57
CA PHE A 243 -29.40 5.96 12.69
C PHE A 243 -28.88 7.41 12.73
N GLY A 244 -28.46 7.88 13.90
CA GLY A 244 -28.07 9.29 14.09
C GLY A 244 -26.90 9.72 13.21
N LEU A 245 -25.78 9.00 13.25
CA LEU A 245 -24.57 9.30 12.46
C LEU A 245 -24.80 9.11 10.97
N THR A 246 -25.47 8.02 10.59
CA THR A 246 -25.76 7.71 9.18
C THR A 246 -26.66 8.75 8.51
N THR A 247 -27.64 9.31 9.24
CA THR A 247 -28.53 10.35 8.72
C THR A 247 -27.80 11.67 8.47
N GLN A 248 -26.83 12.00 9.30
CA GLN A 248 -26.02 13.21 9.13
C GLN A 248 -25.19 13.15 7.83
N PHE A 249 -24.58 12.02 7.55
CA PHE A 249 -23.83 11.83 6.30
C PHE A 249 -24.74 11.95 5.08
N ASN A 250 -25.88 11.26 5.06
CA ASN A 250 -26.81 11.28 3.93
C ASN A 250 -27.39 12.67 3.65
N ARG A 251 -27.52 13.55 4.66
CA ARG A 251 -27.96 14.94 4.46
C ARG A 251 -26.90 15.82 3.81
N ASN A 252 -25.62 15.50 3.98
CA ASN A 252 -24.51 16.30 3.46
C ASN A 252 -24.07 15.85 2.05
N CYS A 253 -24.58 14.71 1.57
CA CYS A 253 -24.24 14.16 0.24
C CYS A 253 -25.35 14.38 -0.80
N ILE A 254 -26.42 15.13 -0.47
CA ILE A 254 -27.47 15.60 -1.37
C ILE A 254 -27.27 17.10 -1.58
#